data_138daff25923397d5330aee01d5fb83c
#
_entry.id   138daff25923397d5330aee01d5fb83c
#
_cell.length_a   1.000
_cell.length_b   1.000
_cell.length_c   1.000
_cell.angle_alpha   90.00
_cell.angle_beta   90.00
_cell.angle_gamma   90.00
#
_symmetry.space_group_name_H-M   'P 1'
#
loop_
_entity.id
_entity.type
_entity.pdbx_description
1 polymer ?
#
loop_
_entity_poly.entity_id
_entity_poly.type
_entity_poly.pdbx_seq_one_letter_code
_entity_poly.pdbx_strand_id
1 'polypeptide(L)'
;MGRLKKRFAVITGGASGIGRAIAEAYLSEGAEVLIADLNGDLASQTAAELEKLGKVYAFACDVTKFSDVKALSDEALRVFGKVNVLINNAGLSGRGLISEIAEDTIDALLNVNLKGVIICAKVFAPILKNANDAVMINMSSQAGKRGWAELSVYGATKAGVLGMNRALAVELAPEVRVNAICPGYISEVGMAWRGWDSRSKKEGGDAGSIGTKFAIDNIPLERLQTADDIARSAVFLGSADAKEITGAALNVGGGVVMD
;
A
#
# COMPACT_ATOMS: atom_id res chain seq x y z
N MET A 1 -14.89 -20.65 -4.03
CA MET A 1 -13.69 -20.57 -4.91
C MET A 1 -13.07 -19.21 -4.68
N GLY A 2 -11.74 -19.10 -4.50
CA GLY A 2 -11.09 -17.82 -4.22
C GLY A 2 -11.24 -16.83 -5.39
N ARG A 3 -11.48 -15.55 -5.08
CA ARG A 3 -11.71 -14.45 -6.04
C ARG A 3 -10.47 -14.11 -6.85
N LEU A 4 -9.27 -14.50 -6.38
CA LEU A 4 -7.98 -14.14 -6.97
C LEU A 4 -7.24 -15.35 -7.57
N LYS A 5 -7.95 -16.43 -7.93
CA LYS A 5 -7.33 -17.56 -8.64
C LYS A 5 -6.67 -17.10 -9.93
N LYS A 6 -5.44 -17.56 -10.17
CA LYS A 6 -4.59 -17.17 -11.31
C LYS A 6 -4.13 -15.71 -11.26
N ARG A 7 -4.18 -15.05 -10.10
CA ARG A 7 -3.50 -13.78 -9.85
C ARG A 7 -2.08 -14.07 -9.39
N PHE A 8 -1.13 -13.35 -9.97
CA PHE A 8 0.31 -13.38 -9.68
C PHE A 8 0.71 -11.99 -9.25
N ALA A 9 0.78 -11.79 -7.95
CA ALA A 9 0.84 -10.48 -7.34
C ALA A 9 2.23 -10.16 -6.80
N VAL A 10 2.74 -8.99 -7.12
CA VAL A 10 3.91 -8.38 -6.48
C VAL A 10 3.43 -7.30 -5.52
N ILE A 11 3.85 -7.37 -4.24
CA ILE A 11 3.45 -6.45 -3.18
C ILE A 11 4.70 -5.81 -2.59
N THR A 12 4.90 -4.50 -2.82
CA THR A 12 6.02 -3.77 -2.21
C THR A 12 5.70 -3.33 -0.78
N GLY A 13 6.71 -3.35 0.12
CA GLY A 13 6.48 -3.15 1.56
C GLY A 13 5.58 -4.24 2.15
N GLY A 14 5.72 -5.48 1.66
CA GLY A 14 4.81 -6.59 1.96
C GLY A 14 5.15 -7.37 3.23
N ALA A 15 6.27 -7.07 3.90
CA ALA A 15 6.72 -7.83 5.06
C ALA A 15 5.99 -7.48 6.37
N SER A 16 5.26 -6.36 6.43
CA SER A 16 4.59 -5.93 7.65
C SER A 16 3.33 -5.09 7.38
N GLY A 17 2.56 -4.82 8.43
CA GLY A 17 1.45 -3.89 8.41
C GLY A 17 0.42 -4.18 7.30
N ILE A 18 0.02 -3.14 6.57
CA ILE A 18 -0.97 -3.23 5.49
C ILE A 18 -0.50 -4.18 4.38
N GLY A 19 0.80 -4.12 3.99
CA GLY A 19 1.34 -4.97 2.93
C GLY A 19 1.26 -6.45 3.27
N ARG A 20 1.59 -6.84 4.51
CA ARG A 20 1.45 -8.21 4.99
C ARG A 20 -0.02 -8.65 5.01
N ALA A 21 -0.92 -7.81 5.49
CA ALA A 21 -2.35 -8.12 5.50
C ALA A 21 -2.91 -8.32 4.07
N ILE A 22 -2.43 -7.53 3.11
CA ILE A 22 -2.78 -7.71 1.70
C ILE A 22 -2.24 -9.05 1.18
N ALA A 23 -0.98 -9.40 1.48
CA ALA A 23 -0.38 -10.67 1.08
C ALA A 23 -1.19 -11.86 1.62
N GLU A 24 -1.55 -11.84 2.90
CA GLU A 24 -2.37 -12.85 3.57
C GLU A 24 -3.75 -12.98 2.92
N ALA A 25 -4.44 -11.87 2.68
CA ALA A 25 -5.75 -11.86 2.05
C ALA A 25 -5.70 -12.35 0.59
N TYR A 26 -4.67 -11.98 -0.17
CA TYR A 26 -4.48 -12.44 -1.54
C TYR A 26 -4.24 -13.95 -1.62
N LEU A 27 -3.37 -14.50 -0.77
CA LEU A 27 -3.13 -15.93 -0.66
C LEU A 27 -4.41 -16.68 -0.29
N SER A 28 -5.15 -16.20 0.70
CA SER A 28 -6.42 -16.79 1.15
C SER A 28 -7.48 -16.82 0.04
N GLU A 29 -7.42 -15.89 -0.91
CA GLU A 29 -8.28 -15.84 -2.09
C GLU A 29 -7.72 -16.57 -3.32
N GLY A 30 -6.60 -17.29 -3.14
CA GLY A 30 -6.01 -18.18 -4.14
C GLY A 30 -5.04 -17.54 -5.12
N ALA A 31 -4.51 -16.36 -4.82
CA ALA A 31 -3.40 -15.77 -5.55
C ALA A 31 -2.07 -16.42 -5.21
N GLU A 32 -1.06 -16.27 -6.08
CA GLU A 32 0.35 -16.47 -5.77
C GLU A 32 0.99 -15.10 -5.52
N VAL A 33 1.82 -14.96 -4.48
CA VAL A 33 2.31 -13.66 -4.01
C VAL A 33 3.84 -13.62 -3.93
N LEU A 34 4.45 -12.56 -4.43
CA LEU A 34 5.85 -12.20 -4.17
C LEU A 34 5.87 -10.96 -3.26
N ILE A 35 6.33 -11.14 -2.04
CA ILE A 35 6.54 -10.09 -1.05
C ILE A 35 7.88 -9.42 -1.32
N ALA A 36 7.86 -8.13 -1.64
CA ALA A 36 9.06 -7.32 -1.80
C ALA A 36 9.17 -6.33 -0.63
N ASP A 37 10.30 -6.29 0.05
CA ASP A 37 10.52 -5.38 1.17
C ASP A 37 12.00 -4.98 1.25
N LEU A 38 12.28 -3.78 1.81
CA LEU A 38 13.64 -3.35 2.09
C LEU A 38 14.34 -4.28 3.08
N ASN A 39 13.58 -4.78 4.07
CA ASN A 39 14.04 -5.79 5.01
C ASN A 39 13.79 -7.20 4.46
N GLY A 40 14.79 -7.75 3.76
CA GLY A 40 14.72 -9.07 3.14
C GLY A 40 14.53 -10.23 4.14
N ASP A 41 15.10 -10.10 5.34
CA ASP A 41 14.98 -11.13 6.38
C ASP A 41 13.52 -11.18 6.90
N LEU A 42 12.92 -10.02 7.17
CA LEU A 42 11.52 -9.93 7.56
C LEU A 42 10.58 -10.41 6.45
N ALA A 43 10.90 -10.09 5.18
CA ALA A 43 10.12 -10.58 4.05
C ALA A 43 10.15 -12.11 3.96
N SER A 44 11.32 -12.71 4.17
CA SER A 44 11.51 -14.17 4.19
C SER A 44 10.77 -14.83 5.36
N GLN A 45 10.84 -14.24 6.55
CA GLN A 45 10.09 -14.71 7.71
C GLN A 45 8.57 -14.64 7.45
N THR A 46 8.08 -13.52 6.93
CA THR A 46 6.66 -13.33 6.62
C THR A 46 6.18 -14.32 5.55
N ALA A 47 7.00 -14.57 4.52
CA ALA A 47 6.66 -15.57 3.51
C ALA A 47 6.54 -16.97 4.13
N ALA A 48 7.48 -17.39 4.99
CA ALA A 48 7.42 -18.67 5.69
C ALA A 48 6.17 -18.81 6.58
N GLU A 49 5.77 -17.74 7.29
CA GLU A 49 4.56 -17.75 8.11
C GLU A 49 3.27 -17.89 7.28
N LEU A 50 3.27 -17.33 6.05
CA LEU A 50 2.11 -17.33 5.15
C LEU A 50 2.06 -18.53 4.19
N GLU A 51 3.11 -19.34 4.10
CA GLU A 51 3.21 -20.50 3.18
C GLU A 51 2.04 -21.46 3.30
N LYS A 52 1.49 -21.62 4.50
CA LYS A 52 0.30 -22.45 4.77
C LYS A 52 -0.98 -22.01 4.03
N LEU A 53 -1.01 -20.76 3.55
CA LEU A 53 -2.17 -20.19 2.83
C LEU A 53 -2.06 -20.34 1.31
N GLY A 54 -0.86 -20.53 0.78
CA GLY A 54 -0.63 -20.62 -0.66
C GLY A 54 0.82 -20.39 -1.06
N LYS A 55 1.07 -20.29 -2.36
CA LYS A 55 2.42 -20.03 -2.87
C LYS A 55 2.83 -18.60 -2.63
N VAL A 56 3.84 -18.40 -1.82
CA VAL A 56 4.42 -17.12 -1.47
C VAL A 56 5.94 -17.14 -1.59
N TYR A 57 6.49 -16.04 -2.06
CA TYR A 57 7.92 -15.82 -2.24
C TYR A 57 8.32 -14.51 -1.59
N ALA A 58 9.60 -14.34 -1.28
CA ALA A 58 10.15 -13.11 -0.71
C ALA A 58 11.32 -12.61 -1.55
N PHE A 59 11.48 -11.27 -1.61
CA PHE A 59 12.58 -10.62 -2.31
C PHE A 59 12.98 -9.31 -1.60
N ALA A 60 14.27 -9.13 -1.33
CA ALA A 60 14.79 -7.87 -0.79
C ALA A 60 14.81 -6.81 -1.89
N CYS A 61 14.14 -5.65 -1.68
CA CYS A 61 14.04 -4.61 -2.69
C CYS A 61 13.94 -3.22 -2.07
N ASP A 62 14.87 -2.34 -2.43
CA ASP A 62 14.76 -0.92 -2.20
C ASP A 62 14.04 -0.27 -3.39
N VAL A 63 12.77 0.11 -3.20
CA VAL A 63 11.94 0.71 -4.27
C VAL A 63 12.48 2.03 -4.79
N THR A 64 13.41 2.68 -4.08
CA THR A 64 14.04 3.93 -4.52
C THR A 64 15.12 3.69 -5.57
N LYS A 65 15.56 2.43 -5.75
CA LYS A 65 16.61 2.01 -6.69
C LYS A 65 16.01 1.31 -7.90
N PHE A 66 16.22 1.87 -9.08
CA PHE A 66 15.75 1.27 -10.32
C PHE A 66 16.31 -0.14 -10.56
N SER A 67 17.58 -0.38 -10.22
CA SER A 67 18.22 -1.70 -10.31
C SER A 67 17.50 -2.78 -9.51
N ASP A 68 17.11 -2.43 -8.27
CA ASP A 68 16.46 -3.37 -7.36
C ASP A 68 15.04 -3.70 -7.82
N VAL A 69 14.30 -2.68 -8.29
CA VAL A 69 12.95 -2.89 -8.85
C VAL A 69 13.01 -3.69 -10.16
N LYS A 70 14.06 -3.48 -10.98
CA LYS A 70 14.28 -4.30 -12.18
C LYS A 70 14.56 -5.76 -11.79
N ALA A 71 15.45 -5.99 -10.83
CA ALA A 71 15.74 -7.34 -10.31
C ALA A 71 14.48 -8.00 -9.70
N LEU A 72 13.65 -7.24 -8.97
CA LEU A 72 12.35 -7.71 -8.48
C LEU A 72 11.44 -8.16 -9.62
N SER A 73 11.39 -7.39 -10.72
CA SER A 73 10.56 -7.76 -11.87
C SER A 73 11.05 -9.03 -12.56
N ASP A 74 12.35 -9.22 -12.66
CA ASP A 74 12.96 -10.42 -13.23
C ASP A 74 12.68 -11.65 -12.35
N GLU A 75 12.80 -11.49 -11.03
CA GLU A 75 12.45 -12.54 -10.08
C GLU A 75 10.96 -12.90 -10.14
N ALA A 76 10.07 -11.92 -10.21
CA ALA A 76 8.64 -12.15 -10.35
C ALA A 76 8.29 -12.96 -11.62
N LEU A 77 8.94 -12.63 -12.74
CA LEU A 77 8.79 -13.41 -13.98
C LEU A 77 9.39 -14.80 -13.87
N ARG A 78 10.51 -14.95 -13.14
CA ARG A 78 11.15 -16.26 -12.91
C ARG A 78 10.25 -17.20 -12.12
N VAL A 79 9.59 -16.71 -11.06
CA VAL A 79 8.78 -17.56 -10.15
C VAL A 79 7.36 -17.81 -10.67
N PHE A 80 6.78 -16.85 -11.38
CA PHE A 80 5.38 -16.90 -11.83
C PHE A 80 5.22 -17.13 -13.34
N GLY A 81 6.25 -16.84 -14.14
CA GLY A 81 6.15 -16.80 -15.61
C GLY A 81 5.39 -15.56 -16.15
N LYS A 82 4.62 -14.87 -15.31
CA LYS A 82 3.86 -13.65 -15.62
C LYS A 82 3.53 -12.89 -14.35
N VAL A 83 3.23 -11.60 -14.47
CA VAL A 83 2.70 -10.77 -13.38
C VAL A 83 1.47 -10.04 -13.89
N ASN A 84 0.35 -10.13 -13.18
CA ASN A 84 -0.89 -9.43 -13.54
C ASN A 84 -1.46 -8.57 -12.38
N VAL A 85 -0.77 -8.54 -11.23
CA VAL A 85 -1.10 -7.62 -10.14
C VAL A 85 0.17 -6.97 -9.61
N LEU A 86 0.20 -5.64 -9.56
CA LEU A 86 1.20 -4.87 -8.83
C LEU A 86 0.52 -4.06 -7.74
N ILE A 87 1.00 -4.20 -6.50
CA ILE A 87 0.55 -3.39 -5.37
C ILE A 87 1.72 -2.56 -4.87
N ASN A 88 1.68 -1.27 -5.19
CA ASN A 88 2.63 -0.27 -4.72
C ASN A 88 2.24 0.18 -3.31
N ASN A 89 2.68 -0.57 -2.30
CA ASN A 89 2.35 -0.32 -0.90
C ASN A 89 3.53 0.21 -0.09
N ALA A 90 4.78 -0.03 -0.51
CA ALA A 90 5.95 0.50 0.19
C ALA A 90 5.80 2.01 0.47
N GLY A 91 6.06 2.41 1.71
CA GLY A 91 5.90 3.80 2.09
C GLY A 91 6.40 4.10 3.50
N LEU A 92 6.81 5.34 3.68
CA LEU A 92 7.21 5.91 4.96
C LEU A 92 6.15 6.88 5.46
N SER A 93 6.09 7.02 6.78
CA SER A 93 5.35 8.10 7.43
C SER A 93 6.33 9.12 8.01
N GLY A 94 6.00 10.39 7.91
CA GLY A 94 6.75 11.47 8.51
C GLY A 94 5.83 12.64 8.82
N ARG A 95 6.10 13.34 9.92
CA ARG A 95 5.40 14.55 10.36
C ARG A 95 6.41 15.60 10.81
N GLY A 96 6.01 16.85 10.67
CA GLY A 96 6.73 18.02 11.15
C GLY A 96 6.12 19.28 10.59
N LEU A 97 6.24 20.39 11.33
CA LEU A 97 5.92 21.71 10.79
C LEU A 97 6.83 21.97 9.58
N ILE A 98 6.31 22.63 8.56
CA ILE A 98 7.06 22.87 7.32
C ILE A 98 8.35 23.68 7.56
N SER A 99 8.38 24.51 8.59
CA SER A 99 9.56 25.26 9.00
C SER A 99 10.60 24.46 9.79
N GLU A 100 10.27 23.24 10.23
CA GLU A 100 11.08 22.46 11.16
C GLU A 100 11.42 21.05 10.65
N ILE A 101 10.72 20.56 9.64
CA ILE A 101 10.95 19.22 9.09
C ILE A 101 12.35 19.12 8.49
N ALA A 102 13.11 18.12 8.91
CA ALA A 102 14.47 17.91 8.41
C ALA A 102 14.49 17.56 6.91
N GLU A 103 15.48 18.05 6.19
CA GLU A 103 15.68 17.81 4.75
C GLU A 103 15.74 16.31 4.44
N ASP A 104 16.50 15.54 5.24
CA ASP A 104 16.57 14.07 5.07
C ASP A 104 15.18 13.39 5.17
N THR A 105 14.27 13.93 6.00
CA THR A 105 12.90 13.43 6.10
C THR A 105 12.09 13.77 4.86
N ILE A 106 12.28 14.97 4.31
CA ILE A 106 11.65 15.40 3.05
C ILE A 106 12.10 14.47 1.93
N ASP A 107 13.39 14.27 1.78
CA ASP A 107 13.98 13.42 0.74
C ASP A 107 13.53 11.96 0.87
N ALA A 108 13.54 11.40 2.06
CA ALA A 108 13.09 10.04 2.31
C ALA A 108 11.61 9.88 1.91
N LEU A 109 10.72 10.82 2.29
CA LEU A 109 9.31 10.78 1.94
C LEU A 109 9.08 10.89 0.43
N LEU A 110 9.77 11.80 -0.25
CA LEU A 110 9.68 11.97 -1.71
C LEU A 110 10.23 10.74 -2.43
N ASN A 111 11.39 10.24 -2.01
CA ASN A 111 12.04 9.11 -2.67
C ASN A 111 11.23 7.82 -2.53
N VAL A 112 10.74 7.49 -1.33
CA VAL A 112 10.01 6.25 -1.12
C VAL A 112 8.56 6.35 -1.58
N ASN A 113 7.80 7.37 -1.08
CA ASN A 113 6.35 7.41 -1.27
C ASN A 113 5.91 7.85 -2.67
N LEU A 114 6.76 8.56 -3.42
CA LEU A 114 6.41 9.05 -4.75
C LEU A 114 7.34 8.47 -5.81
N LYS A 115 8.64 8.75 -5.76
CA LYS A 115 9.60 8.28 -6.76
C LYS A 115 9.64 6.76 -6.83
N GLY A 116 9.61 6.06 -5.68
CA GLY A 116 9.59 4.59 -5.63
C GLY A 116 8.36 4.00 -6.33
N VAL A 117 7.18 4.60 -6.11
CA VAL A 117 5.95 4.20 -6.83
C VAL A 117 6.07 4.43 -8.34
N ILE A 118 6.67 5.55 -8.76
CA ILE A 118 6.91 5.86 -10.18
C ILE A 118 7.89 4.84 -10.79
N ILE A 119 8.96 4.48 -10.08
CA ILE A 119 9.94 3.47 -10.55
C ILE A 119 9.25 2.11 -10.72
N CYS A 120 8.48 1.67 -9.72
CA CYS A 120 7.73 0.42 -9.81
C CYS A 120 6.74 0.43 -10.97
N ALA A 121 5.98 1.50 -11.13
CA ALA A 121 5.05 1.64 -12.25
C ALA A 121 5.79 1.58 -13.60
N LYS A 122 6.92 2.30 -13.75
CA LYS A 122 7.74 2.29 -14.98
C LYS A 122 8.24 0.89 -15.34
N VAL A 123 8.72 0.12 -14.36
CA VAL A 123 9.30 -1.21 -14.61
C VAL A 123 8.20 -2.23 -14.89
N PHE A 124 7.09 -2.19 -14.15
CA PHE A 124 6.04 -3.20 -14.27
C PHE A 124 4.98 -2.91 -15.33
N ALA A 125 4.81 -1.66 -15.79
CA ALA A 125 3.81 -1.32 -16.81
C ALA A 125 3.90 -2.18 -18.09
N PRO A 126 5.08 -2.39 -18.71
CA PRO A 126 5.18 -3.23 -19.90
C PRO A 126 4.87 -4.71 -19.59
N ILE A 127 5.16 -5.20 -18.39
CA ILE A 127 4.87 -6.58 -17.96
C ILE A 127 3.36 -6.76 -17.79
N LEU A 128 2.72 -5.79 -17.11
CA LEU A 128 1.28 -5.81 -16.88
C LEU A 128 0.49 -5.70 -18.21
N LYS A 129 0.93 -4.84 -19.14
CA LYS A 129 0.29 -4.73 -20.47
C LYS A 129 0.31 -6.04 -21.27
N ASN A 130 1.32 -6.88 -21.05
CA ASN A 130 1.42 -8.19 -21.70
C ASN A 130 0.66 -9.29 -20.94
N ALA A 131 0.00 -8.97 -19.84
CA ALA A 131 -0.77 -9.93 -19.06
C ALA A 131 -2.28 -9.69 -19.24
N ASN A 132 -3.06 -10.78 -19.24
CA ASN A 132 -4.51 -10.65 -19.30
C ASN A 132 -5.06 -10.17 -17.96
N ASP A 133 -6.04 -9.26 -17.99
CA ASP A 133 -6.79 -8.77 -16.81
C ASP A 133 -5.85 -8.22 -15.72
N ALA A 134 -4.93 -7.34 -16.13
CA ALA A 134 -3.93 -6.81 -15.21
C ALA A 134 -4.47 -5.62 -14.39
N VAL A 135 -3.91 -5.46 -13.18
CA VAL A 135 -4.25 -4.35 -12.29
C VAL A 135 -3.02 -3.83 -11.55
N MET A 136 -2.93 -2.50 -11.44
CA MET A 136 -2.01 -1.79 -10.57
C MET A 136 -2.82 -1.12 -9.46
N ILE A 137 -2.45 -1.36 -8.21
CA ILE A 137 -3.06 -0.73 -7.03
C ILE A 137 -2.01 0.10 -6.32
N ASN A 138 -2.28 1.39 -6.18
CA ASN A 138 -1.35 2.34 -5.56
C ASN A 138 -1.84 2.72 -4.17
N MET A 139 -1.01 2.53 -3.14
CA MET A 139 -1.34 2.92 -1.78
C MET A 139 -1.10 4.43 -1.58
N SER A 140 -2.19 5.20 -1.60
CA SER A 140 -2.19 6.61 -1.23
C SER A 140 -2.49 6.78 0.27
N SER A 141 -3.30 7.75 0.62
CA SER A 141 -3.77 8.06 1.97
C SER A 141 -4.90 9.08 1.87
N GLN A 142 -5.73 9.19 2.89
CA GLN A 142 -6.61 10.34 3.08
C GLN A 142 -5.83 11.66 3.08
N ALA A 143 -4.55 11.66 3.54
CA ALA A 143 -3.67 12.82 3.49
C ALA A 143 -3.33 13.30 2.07
N GLY A 144 -3.57 12.48 1.04
CA GLY A 144 -3.49 12.90 -0.35
C GLY A 144 -4.70 13.67 -0.85
N LYS A 145 -5.81 13.67 -0.09
CA LYS A 145 -7.08 14.33 -0.44
C LYS A 145 -7.42 15.51 0.48
N ARG A 146 -7.04 15.43 1.75
CA ARG A 146 -7.34 16.43 2.76
C ARG A 146 -6.05 16.83 3.48
N GLY A 147 -5.92 18.12 3.84
CA GLY A 147 -4.79 18.64 4.62
C GLY A 147 -4.93 18.35 6.11
N TRP A 148 -3.80 18.04 6.74
CA TRP A 148 -3.61 18.01 8.19
C TRP A 148 -2.32 18.76 8.54
N ALA A 149 -2.34 19.44 9.66
CA ALA A 149 -1.13 20.08 10.21
C ALA A 149 0.00 19.03 10.34
N GLU A 150 1.23 19.47 10.11
CA GLU A 150 2.46 18.64 10.16
C GLU A 150 2.56 17.53 9.08
N LEU A 151 1.59 17.38 8.19
CA LEU A 151 1.60 16.37 7.14
C LEU A 151 1.78 16.97 5.73
N SER A 152 2.30 18.19 5.60
CA SER A 152 2.44 18.87 4.30
C SER A 152 3.24 18.07 3.28
N VAL A 153 4.43 17.58 3.64
CA VAL A 153 5.29 16.80 2.74
C VAL A 153 4.70 15.41 2.48
N TYR A 154 4.27 14.71 3.52
CA TYR A 154 3.62 13.41 3.38
C TYR A 154 2.36 13.51 2.50
N GLY A 155 1.50 14.49 2.76
CA GLY A 155 0.30 14.75 1.96
C GLY A 155 0.61 15.05 0.50
N ALA A 156 1.65 15.86 0.24
CA ALA A 156 2.12 16.14 -1.12
C ALA A 156 2.54 14.86 -1.87
N THR A 157 3.29 13.93 -1.21
CA THR A 157 3.65 12.65 -1.84
C THR A 157 2.42 11.82 -2.16
N LYS A 158 1.45 11.74 -1.25
CA LYS A 158 0.23 10.95 -1.43
C LYS A 158 -0.75 11.56 -2.43
N ALA A 159 -0.80 12.89 -2.53
CA ALA A 159 -1.51 13.60 -3.60
C ALA A 159 -0.84 13.36 -4.96
N GLY A 160 0.50 13.36 -5.02
CA GLY A 160 1.26 13.01 -6.22
C GLY A 160 0.94 11.60 -6.74
N VAL A 161 0.81 10.63 -5.83
CA VAL A 161 0.36 9.27 -6.18
C VAL A 161 -1.03 9.28 -6.80
N LEU A 162 -1.98 10.09 -6.30
CA LEU A 162 -3.33 10.19 -6.88
C LEU A 162 -3.32 10.84 -8.28
N GLY A 163 -2.46 11.86 -8.48
CA GLY A 163 -2.25 12.47 -9.80
C GLY A 163 -1.72 11.45 -10.81
N MET A 164 -0.65 10.73 -10.43
CA MET A 164 -0.08 9.66 -11.25
C MET A 164 -1.09 8.54 -11.51
N ASN A 165 -1.87 8.12 -10.51
CA ASN A 165 -2.88 7.07 -10.64
C ASN A 165 -3.88 7.37 -11.76
N ARG A 166 -4.40 8.60 -11.81
CA ARG A 166 -5.34 9.02 -12.87
C ARG A 166 -4.69 9.02 -14.24
N ALA A 167 -3.46 9.51 -14.37
CA ALA A 167 -2.73 9.53 -15.63
C ALA A 167 -2.46 8.11 -16.15
N LEU A 168 -1.95 7.23 -15.29
CA LEU A 168 -1.67 5.83 -15.64
C LEU A 168 -2.94 5.03 -15.98
N ALA A 169 -4.07 5.35 -15.37
CA ALA A 169 -5.34 4.71 -15.71
C ALA A 169 -5.75 4.96 -17.16
N VAL A 170 -5.43 6.14 -17.70
CA VAL A 170 -5.67 6.48 -19.11
C VAL A 170 -4.58 5.89 -20.01
N GLU A 171 -3.32 5.98 -19.59
CA GLU A 171 -2.15 5.55 -20.38
C GLU A 171 -2.10 4.04 -20.59
N LEU A 172 -2.51 3.25 -19.58
CA LEU A 172 -2.38 1.80 -19.58
C LEU A 172 -3.67 1.05 -19.94
N ALA A 173 -4.76 1.77 -20.15
CA ALA A 173 -6.00 1.19 -20.65
C ALA A 173 -5.85 0.82 -22.15
N PRO A 174 -6.58 -0.22 -22.63
CA PRO A 174 -7.52 -1.07 -21.90
C PRO A 174 -6.85 -2.25 -21.15
N GLU A 175 -5.57 -2.47 -21.28
CA GLU A 175 -4.89 -3.69 -20.84
C GLU A 175 -4.75 -3.76 -19.29
N VAL A 176 -4.59 -2.60 -18.63
CA VAL A 176 -4.33 -2.51 -17.18
C VAL A 176 -5.30 -1.55 -16.51
N ARG A 177 -5.99 -2.02 -15.49
CA ARG A 177 -6.74 -1.15 -14.57
C ARG A 177 -5.78 -0.57 -13.53
N VAL A 178 -5.86 0.73 -13.27
CA VAL A 178 -5.00 1.41 -12.28
C VAL A 178 -5.88 2.13 -11.28
N ASN A 179 -5.80 1.73 -10.01
CA ASN A 179 -6.61 2.31 -8.93
C ASN A 179 -5.75 2.63 -7.72
N ALA A 180 -6.24 3.52 -6.87
CA ALA A 180 -5.62 3.86 -5.60
C ALA A 180 -6.53 3.48 -4.42
N ILE A 181 -5.90 3.13 -3.29
CA ILE A 181 -6.57 3.02 -1.99
C ILE A 181 -6.06 4.16 -1.11
N CYS A 182 -6.98 4.79 -0.39
CA CYS A 182 -6.72 5.91 0.53
C CYS A 182 -7.09 5.49 1.96
N PRO A 183 -6.19 4.82 2.70
CA PRO A 183 -6.43 4.46 4.09
C PRO A 183 -6.61 5.67 5.01
N GLY A 184 -7.40 5.50 6.06
CA GLY A 184 -7.53 6.44 7.16
C GLY A 184 -6.61 6.14 8.33
N TYR A 185 -7.18 6.06 9.52
CA TYR A 185 -6.47 5.81 10.78
C TYR A 185 -6.47 4.31 11.09
N ILE A 186 -5.31 3.68 10.92
CA ILE A 186 -5.16 2.22 11.10
C ILE A 186 -4.79 1.93 12.55
N SER A 187 -5.48 0.97 13.18
CA SER A 187 -5.15 0.44 14.50
C SER A 187 -3.85 -0.37 14.46
N GLU A 188 -3.09 -0.33 15.56
CA GLU A 188 -1.90 -1.14 15.81
C GLU A 188 -0.71 -0.89 14.88
N VAL A 189 -0.91 -0.17 13.77
CA VAL A 189 0.14 0.15 12.80
C VAL A 189 0.02 1.60 12.33
N GLY A 190 1.08 2.07 11.68
CA GLY A 190 1.08 3.37 11.02
C GLY A 190 1.38 4.56 11.95
N MET A 191 1.21 5.76 11.41
CA MET A 191 1.67 7.02 12.03
C MET A 191 0.83 7.41 13.25
N ALA A 192 -0.49 7.30 13.12
CA ALA A 192 -1.40 7.68 14.21
C ALA A 192 -1.22 6.77 15.43
N TRP A 193 -1.13 5.46 15.18
CA TRP A 193 -0.88 4.48 16.26
C TRP A 193 0.42 4.76 17.01
N ARG A 194 1.52 5.01 16.30
CA ARG A 194 2.80 5.37 16.93
C ARG A 194 2.70 6.66 17.77
N GLY A 195 1.90 7.62 17.32
CA GLY A 195 1.62 8.83 18.08
C GLY A 195 0.87 8.55 19.39
N TRP A 196 -0.16 7.72 19.36
CA TRP A 196 -0.92 7.30 20.55
C TRP A 196 -0.11 6.44 21.50
N ASP A 197 0.68 5.51 20.99
CA ASP A 197 1.60 4.69 21.78
C ASP A 197 2.67 5.55 22.49
N SER A 198 3.25 6.52 21.79
CA SER A 198 4.18 7.47 22.39
C SER A 198 3.52 8.33 23.49
N ARG A 199 2.28 8.76 23.25
CA ARG A 199 1.52 9.54 24.23
C ARG A 199 1.17 8.71 25.47
N SER A 200 0.71 7.47 25.29
CA SER A 200 0.38 6.57 26.40
C SER A 200 1.59 6.29 27.29
N LYS A 201 2.78 6.18 26.72
CA LYS A 201 4.04 6.01 27.46
C LYS A 201 4.43 7.23 28.28
N LYS A 202 4.05 8.45 27.84
CA LYS A 202 4.38 9.70 28.53
C LYS A 202 3.36 10.10 29.60
N GLU A 203 2.08 9.95 29.28
CA GLU A 203 0.97 10.46 30.10
C GLU A 203 0.31 9.36 30.94
N GLY A 204 0.69 8.10 30.73
CA GLY A 204 0.00 6.93 31.27
C GLY A 204 -1.24 6.57 30.45
N GLY A 205 -1.73 5.36 30.62
CA GLY A 205 -2.90 4.85 29.90
C GLY A 205 -2.54 3.83 28.82
N ASP A 206 -3.44 3.62 27.89
CA ASP A 206 -3.34 2.62 26.85
C ASP A 206 -3.59 3.26 25.47
N ALA A 207 -2.72 2.97 24.52
CA ALA A 207 -2.80 3.49 23.13
C ALA A 207 -4.13 3.13 22.44
N GLY A 208 -4.68 1.94 22.73
CA GLY A 208 -5.97 1.50 22.21
C GLY A 208 -7.12 2.37 22.68
N SER A 209 -7.15 2.68 23.98
CA SER A 209 -8.18 3.58 24.56
C SER A 209 -8.09 4.98 24.00
N ILE A 210 -6.87 5.52 23.81
CA ILE A 210 -6.65 6.83 23.18
C ILE A 210 -7.16 6.81 21.73
N GLY A 211 -6.82 5.77 20.98
CA GLY A 211 -7.26 5.61 19.60
C GLY A 211 -8.77 5.41 19.46
N THR A 212 -9.38 4.63 20.36
CA THR A 212 -10.85 4.43 20.40
C THR A 212 -11.57 5.73 20.68
N LYS A 213 -11.14 6.51 21.69
CA LYS A 213 -11.70 7.82 21.96
C LYS A 213 -11.57 8.76 20.76
N PHE A 214 -10.38 8.80 20.14
CA PHE A 214 -10.18 9.58 18.92
C PHE A 214 -11.15 9.15 17.82
N ALA A 215 -11.37 7.86 17.64
CA ALA A 215 -12.23 7.35 16.59
C ALA A 215 -13.71 7.80 16.80
N ILE A 216 -14.22 7.68 18.03
CA ILE A 216 -15.57 8.15 18.38
C ILE A 216 -15.73 9.66 18.10
N ASP A 217 -14.72 10.45 18.43
CA ASP A 217 -14.80 11.91 18.30
C ASP A 217 -14.59 12.40 16.85
N ASN A 218 -13.94 11.61 15.96
CA ASN A 218 -13.44 12.11 14.67
C ASN A 218 -13.75 11.26 13.45
N ILE A 219 -14.21 10.02 13.61
CA ILE A 219 -14.52 9.12 12.50
C ILE A 219 -16.01 8.83 12.46
N PRO A 220 -16.73 9.10 11.35
CA PRO A 220 -18.18 8.85 11.27
C PRO A 220 -18.62 7.41 11.60
N LEU A 221 -17.78 6.39 11.30
CA LEU A 221 -18.05 5.00 11.70
C LEU A 221 -17.56 4.66 13.12
N GLU A 222 -17.09 5.65 13.90
CA GLU A 222 -16.69 5.58 15.30
C GLU A 222 -15.66 4.47 15.63
N ARG A 223 -14.91 4.00 14.62
CA ARG A 223 -13.87 2.98 14.79
C ARG A 223 -12.64 3.27 13.94
N LEU A 224 -11.50 2.83 14.44
CA LEU A 224 -10.28 2.75 13.63
C LEU A 224 -10.43 1.67 12.56
N GLN A 225 -9.76 1.86 11.44
CA GLN A 225 -9.61 0.80 10.44
C GLN A 225 -8.51 -0.18 10.87
N THR A 226 -8.66 -1.42 10.45
CA THR A 226 -7.62 -2.45 10.56
C THR A 226 -6.84 -2.59 9.25
N ALA A 227 -5.68 -3.23 9.29
CA ALA A 227 -4.97 -3.60 8.08
C ALA A 227 -5.80 -4.55 7.18
N ASP A 228 -6.67 -5.38 7.77
CA ASP A 228 -7.60 -6.26 7.06
C ASP A 228 -8.68 -5.49 6.30
N ASP A 229 -9.23 -4.39 6.85
CA ASP A 229 -10.17 -3.52 6.11
C ASP A 229 -9.54 -3.01 4.79
N ILE A 230 -8.26 -2.66 4.83
CA ILE A 230 -7.51 -2.23 3.64
C ILE A 230 -7.25 -3.40 2.70
N ALA A 231 -6.85 -4.55 3.24
CA ALA A 231 -6.57 -5.75 2.47
C ALA A 231 -7.80 -6.25 1.69
N ARG A 232 -8.98 -6.25 2.31
CA ARG A 232 -10.25 -6.59 1.63
C ARG A 232 -10.57 -5.66 0.46
N SER A 233 -10.25 -4.38 0.61
CA SER A 233 -10.41 -3.40 -0.48
C SER A 233 -9.43 -3.67 -1.63
N ALA A 234 -8.19 -4.07 -1.30
CA ALA A 234 -7.21 -4.48 -2.30
C ALA A 234 -7.64 -5.77 -3.03
N VAL A 235 -8.21 -6.75 -2.32
CA VAL A 235 -8.78 -7.96 -2.92
C VAL A 235 -9.92 -7.61 -3.90
N PHE A 236 -10.84 -6.72 -3.51
CA PHE A 236 -11.91 -6.26 -4.38
C PHE A 236 -11.36 -5.63 -5.66
N LEU A 237 -10.46 -4.64 -5.54
CA LEU A 237 -9.85 -3.98 -6.72
C LEU A 237 -9.02 -4.93 -7.58
N GLY A 238 -8.39 -5.95 -6.98
CA GLY A 238 -7.61 -6.99 -7.65
C GLY A 238 -8.43 -8.05 -8.35
N SER A 239 -9.73 -8.14 -8.06
CA SER A 239 -10.63 -9.16 -8.59
C SER A 239 -11.39 -8.73 -9.83
N ALA A 240 -12.13 -9.65 -10.43
CA ALA A 240 -13.05 -9.39 -11.53
C ALA A 240 -14.27 -8.55 -11.12
N ASP A 241 -14.56 -8.47 -9.81
CA ASP A 241 -15.68 -7.65 -9.29
C ASP A 241 -15.47 -6.15 -9.58
N ALA A 242 -14.19 -5.73 -9.77
CA ALA A 242 -13.81 -4.36 -10.09
C ALA A 242 -13.43 -4.16 -11.57
N LYS A 243 -13.92 -5.00 -12.51
CA LYS A 243 -13.54 -4.96 -13.93
C LYS A 243 -13.84 -3.63 -14.65
N GLU A 244 -14.84 -2.89 -14.19
CA GLU A 244 -15.22 -1.59 -14.75
C GLU A 244 -14.65 -0.41 -13.93
N ILE A 245 -13.70 -0.67 -13.00
CA ILE A 245 -13.14 0.36 -12.14
C ILE A 245 -11.67 0.59 -12.51
N THR A 246 -11.37 1.76 -13.06
CA THR A 246 -10.02 2.28 -13.30
C THR A 246 -9.98 3.79 -13.02
N GLY A 247 -8.84 4.32 -12.59
CA GLY A 247 -8.67 5.74 -12.23
C GLY A 247 -9.25 6.12 -10.87
N ALA A 248 -9.91 5.20 -10.17
CA ALA A 248 -10.54 5.47 -8.88
C ALA A 248 -9.52 5.63 -7.74
N ALA A 249 -9.92 6.41 -6.72
CA ALA A 249 -9.21 6.57 -5.45
C ALA A 249 -10.17 6.21 -4.32
N LEU A 250 -10.17 4.93 -3.91
CA LEU A 250 -11.10 4.38 -2.94
C LEU A 250 -10.73 4.80 -1.52
N ASN A 251 -11.62 5.54 -0.86
CA ASN A 251 -11.45 5.89 0.54
C ASN A 251 -11.81 4.68 1.44
N VAL A 252 -10.89 4.29 2.31
CA VAL A 252 -11.09 3.25 3.33
C VAL A 252 -10.71 3.86 4.67
N GLY A 253 -11.56 4.74 5.19
CA GLY A 253 -11.25 5.59 6.32
C GLY A 253 -12.47 5.95 7.19
N GLY A 254 -13.53 5.15 7.14
CA GLY A 254 -14.69 5.33 8.03
C GLY A 254 -15.47 6.63 7.81
N GLY A 255 -15.32 7.29 6.65
CA GLY A 255 -16.07 8.51 6.33
C GLY A 255 -15.36 9.82 6.69
N VAL A 256 -14.10 9.81 7.14
CA VAL A 256 -13.33 11.04 7.45
C VAL A 256 -13.11 11.89 6.20
N VAL A 257 -12.95 11.25 5.05
CA VAL A 257 -12.90 11.88 3.71
C VAL A 257 -13.91 11.19 2.82
N MET A 258 -14.76 11.95 2.12
CA MET A 258 -15.95 11.45 1.42
C MET A 258 -15.94 11.70 -0.09
N ASP A 259 -14.86 12.15 -0.71
CA ASP A 259 -14.74 12.43 -2.16
C ASP A 259 -13.92 11.38 -2.92
#